data_00c2894ad8aec25fe7b595b8e7a77a00
#
_entry.id   00c2894ad8aec25fe7b595b8e7a77a00
#
_cell.length_a   1.000
_cell.length_b   1.000
_cell.length_c   1.000
_cell.angle_alpha   90.00
_cell.angle_beta   90.00
_cell.angle_gamma   90.00
#
_symmetry.space_group_name_H-M   'P 1'
#
loop_
_entity.id
_entity.type
_entity.pdbx_description
1 polymer ?
#
loop_
_entity_poly.entity_id
_entity_poly.type
_entity_poly.pdbx_seq_one_letter_code
_entity_poly.pdbx_strand_id
1 'polypeptide(L)'
;MSSPTMNPLVILLGLIFIAGGAKAQTPPQLLLPEPTGASSVGTTVWHWIDAERPDEHTSTRDDVREIMAQAWYPAVVDSALESAPYAPLYSGLSHVRTWSAAGARIAPGGDSLPVVVIAPGRGVARHFYTSIAEDLASHGYFVIAVDSPHSGRVVYPDGRSIPPSASYRIPFEILTGPYEHVDEFFAEAAEFGAQDLAFALQRVAELNREDPARRFTGRLELSRLGAFGHSLGGRIAGAAVAADSRFVAYASMEGVPPREPRQGGMDAAVLMMVSSALPDMAQPNIREIIPERRNDVYIATLSGFGHNSVTDLPLLEPDEYQYDVEPRLGLTVARRLLLAFFNQYIRQDSGAMHPITDVERVTFEAFAQP
;
A
#
# COMPACT_ATOMS: atom_id res chain seq x y z
N MET A 1 13.34 2.19 43.77
CA MET A 1 12.59 3.29 43.15
C MET A 1 12.66 3.03 41.66
N SER A 2 11.65 2.32 41.14
CA SER A 2 11.54 1.90 39.75
C SER A 2 10.82 2.99 38.97
N SER A 3 11.44 3.50 37.91
CA SER A 3 10.86 4.41 36.95
C SER A 3 9.71 3.71 36.20
N PRO A 4 8.58 4.37 35.95
CA PRO A 4 7.52 3.78 35.14
C PRO A 4 7.93 3.77 33.68
N THR A 5 8.00 2.59 33.08
CA THR A 5 8.09 2.38 31.63
C THR A 5 6.78 2.89 31.01
N MET A 6 6.87 3.92 30.18
CA MET A 6 5.75 4.42 29.37
C MET A 6 5.34 3.36 28.36
N ASN A 7 4.08 2.99 28.41
CA ASN A 7 3.44 2.01 27.52
C ASN A 7 3.34 2.59 26.10
N PRO A 8 3.84 1.95 25.03
CA PRO A 8 3.82 2.48 23.66
C PRO A 8 2.43 2.49 22.98
N LEU A 9 1.36 2.21 23.73
CA LEU A 9 0.02 2.02 23.17
C LEU A 9 -0.79 3.31 22.94
N VAL A 10 -0.22 4.53 23.09
CA VAL A 10 -0.99 5.79 23.13
C VAL A 10 -0.90 6.63 21.85
N ILE A 11 -0.22 6.18 20.79
CA ILE A 11 -0.08 6.97 19.56
C ILE A 11 -1.01 6.46 18.45
N LEU A 12 -2.31 6.49 18.72
CA LEU A 12 -3.35 6.29 17.68
C LEU A 12 -4.45 7.37 17.76
N LEU A 13 -4.13 8.58 18.16
CA LEU A 13 -5.13 9.64 18.33
C LEU A 13 -4.77 10.95 17.62
N GLY A 14 -5.55 11.24 16.61
CA GLY A 14 -6.08 12.56 16.36
C GLY A 14 -5.21 13.57 15.66
N LEU A 15 -5.37 13.67 14.33
CA LEU A 15 -5.14 14.94 13.63
C LEU A 15 -6.07 16.02 14.21
N ILE A 16 -5.57 16.79 15.18
CA ILE A 16 -6.17 18.08 15.58
C ILE A 16 -5.30 19.18 15.00
N PHE A 17 -5.73 19.79 13.90
CA PHE A 17 -5.16 21.03 13.43
C PHE A 17 -5.50 22.14 14.43
N ILE A 18 -4.53 22.59 15.22
CA ILE A 18 -4.62 23.83 15.99
C ILE A 18 -4.11 24.97 15.08
N ALA A 19 -5.05 25.79 14.60
CA ALA A 19 -4.73 27.01 13.86
C ALA A 19 -4.17 28.07 14.82
N GLY A 20 -2.87 28.09 15.01
CA GLY A 20 -2.15 29.19 15.63
C GLY A 20 -1.65 30.13 14.53
N GLY A 21 -2.02 31.43 14.59
CA GLY A 21 -1.68 32.46 13.60
C GLY A 21 -0.22 32.90 13.62
N ALA A 22 0.72 32.03 13.23
CA ALA A 22 2.05 32.41 12.78
C ALA A 22 2.00 32.56 11.25
N LYS A 23 2.67 33.55 10.68
CA LYS A 23 2.86 33.63 9.22
C LYS A 23 3.48 32.31 8.80
N ALA A 24 2.70 31.50 8.11
CA ALA A 24 3.13 30.18 7.63
C ALA A 24 4.32 30.42 6.67
N GLN A 25 5.53 30.16 7.13
CA GLN A 25 6.66 29.98 6.24
C GLN A 25 6.35 28.81 5.34
N THR A 26 6.47 29.00 4.03
CA THR A 26 6.36 27.88 3.08
C THR A 26 7.38 26.81 3.52
N PRO A 27 6.99 25.59 3.82
CA PRO A 27 7.93 24.55 4.24
C PRO A 27 8.98 24.36 3.14
N PRO A 28 10.23 24.01 3.50
CA PRO A 28 11.28 23.75 2.53
C PRO A 28 10.83 22.62 1.58
N GLN A 29 11.27 22.70 0.33
CA GLN A 29 10.95 21.67 -0.66
C GLN A 29 11.51 20.32 -0.21
N LEU A 30 10.65 19.31 -0.15
CA LEU A 30 11.01 17.93 0.16
C LEU A 30 10.98 17.11 -1.13
N LEU A 31 12.11 16.50 -1.48
CA LEU A 31 12.22 15.54 -2.58
C LEU A 31 12.12 14.11 -2.01
N LEU A 32 11.22 13.30 -2.53
CA LEU A 32 11.12 11.89 -2.19
C LEU A 32 12.43 11.14 -2.53
N PRO A 33 12.69 9.96 -1.91
CA PRO A 33 13.82 9.13 -2.27
C PRO A 33 13.81 8.78 -3.76
N GLU A 34 14.96 8.93 -4.42
CA GLU A 34 15.10 8.59 -5.85
C GLU A 34 14.77 7.12 -6.11
N PRO A 35 14.00 6.80 -7.16
CA PRO A 35 13.79 5.44 -7.63
C PRO A 35 15.10 4.78 -8.04
N THR A 36 15.25 3.48 -7.78
CA THR A 36 16.52 2.76 -8.01
C THR A 36 16.60 2.06 -9.37
N GLY A 37 15.48 1.98 -10.11
CA GLY A 37 15.42 1.36 -11.44
C GLY A 37 15.87 2.29 -12.56
N ALA A 38 16.00 1.71 -13.74
CA ALA A 38 16.56 2.41 -14.90
C ALA A 38 15.52 3.25 -15.68
N SER A 39 14.22 3.03 -15.45
CA SER A 39 13.17 3.71 -16.21
C SER A 39 12.73 5.00 -15.51
N SER A 40 12.53 6.06 -16.31
CA SER A 40 11.75 7.20 -15.82
C SER A 40 10.32 6.77 -15.51
N VAL A 41 9.64 7.48 -14.64
CA VAL A 41 8.31 7.11 -14.13
C VAL A 41 7.25 8.10 -14.62
N GLY A 42 6.14 7.57 -15.10
CA GLY A 42 4.92 8.31 -15.35
C GLY A 42 3.88 8.02 -14.29
N THR A 43 2.97 8.95 -14.05
CA THR A 43 1.85 8.74 -13.13
C THR A 43 0.54 9.25 -13.73
N THR A 44 -0.57 8.64 -13.31
CA THR A 44 -1.92 9.09 -13.66
C THR A 44 -2.90 8.77 -12.54
N VAL A 45 -3.88 9.64 -12.36
CA VAL A 45 -4.92 9.51 -11.32
C VAL A 45 -6.27 9.34 -12.01
N TRP A 46 -7.10 8.46 -11.48
CA TRP A 46 -8.48 8.26 -11.91
C TRP A 46 -9.44 8.43 -10.75
N HIS A 47 -10.60 8.95 -11.09
CA HIS A 47 -11.81 8.90 -10.29
C HIS A 47 -12.81 8.02 -11.02
N TRP A 48 -13.12 6.87 -10.44
CA TRP A 48 -14.04 5.89 -11.01
C TRP A 48 -15.31 5.77 -10.16
N ILE A 49 -16.43 5.59 -10.82
CA ILE A 49 -17.74 5.40 -10.18
C ILE A 49 -18.17 3.95 -10.44
N ASP A 50 -18.40 3.20 -9.38
CA ASP A 50 -18.99 1.87 -9.42
C ASP A 50 -20.51 2.01 -9.27
N ALA A 51 -21.20 2.25 -10.40
CA ALA A 51 -22.62 2.53 -10.41
C ALA A 51 -23.51 1.32 -10.02
N GLU A 52 -22.93 0.12 -9.99
CA GLU A 52 -23.65 -1.10 -9.63
C GLU A 52 -23.58 -1.40 -8.12
N ARG A 53 -22.67 -0.73 -7.41
CA ARG A 53 -22.45 -0.96 -5.97
C ARG A 53 -22.85 0.28 -5.17
N PRO A 54 -23.87 0.17 -4.28
CA PRO A 54 -24.23 1.25 -3.38
C PRO A 54 -23.09 1.55 -2.40
N ASP A 55 -22.99 2.79 -1.95
CA ASP A 55 -22.11 3.15 -0.83
C ASP A 55 -22.86 3.04 0.50
N GLU A 56 -22.74 1.89 1.17
CA GLU A 56 -23.48 1.57 2.40
C GLU A 56 -23.05 2.42 3.62
N HIS A 57 -21.96 3.18 3.50
CA HIS A 57 -21.45 4.04 4.58
C HIS A 57 -21.97 5.48 4.51
N THR A 58 -22.81 5.81 3.53
CA THR A 58 -23.46 7.11 3.44
C THR A 58 -24.91 7.03 3.92
N SER A 59 -25.48 8.20 4.26
CA SER A 59 -26.89 8.30 4.64
C SER A 59 -27.82 8.47 3.43
N THR A 60 -27.28 8.67 2.26
CA THR A 60 -28.01 8.91 1.02
C THR A 60 -28.22 7.58 0.29
N ARG A 61 -29.47 7.19 0.12
CA ARG A 61 -29.83 5.86 -0.41
C ARG A 61 -29.36 5.58 -1.83
N ASP A 62 -29.16 6.62 -2.63
CA ASP A 62 -28.80 6.50 -4.05
C ASP A 62 -27.31 6.78 -4.29
N ASP A 63 -26.52 6.95 -3.21
CA ASP A 63 -25.06 7.08 -3.35
C ASP A 63 -24.45 5.77 -3.82
N VAL A 64 -23.55 5.87 -4.78
CA VAL A 64 -22.81 4.76 -5.33
C VAL A 64 -21.34 4.86 -4.94
N ARG A 65 -20.64 3.73 -4.99
CA ARG A 65 -19.23 3.65 -4.60
C ARG A 65 -18.35 4.42 -5.57
N GLU A 66 -17.58 5.38 -5.05
CA GLU A 66 -16.63 6.20 -5.82
C GLU A 66 -15.20 5.87 -5.39
N ILE A 67 -14.34 5.54 -6.36
CA ILE A 67 -12.99 5.05 -6.12
C ILE A 67 -11.97 6.02 -6.70
N MET A 68 -11.00 6.44 -5.87
CA MET A 68 -9.80 7.14 -6.33
C MET A 68 -8.65 6.15 -6.48
N ALA A 69 -8.04 6.11 -7.65
CA ALA A 69 -6.89 5.27 -7.94
C ALA A 69 -5.77 6.10 -8.57
N GLN A 70 -4.53 5.71 -8.31
CA GLN A 70 -3.35 6.31 -8.93
C GLN A 70 -2.42 5.22 -9.40
N ALA A 71 -1.90 5.34 -10.62
CA ALA A 71 -0.91 4.42 -11.14
C ALA A 71 0.42 5.11 -11.41
N TRP A 72 1.49 4.33 -11.29
CA TRP A 72 2.85 4.64 -11.68
C TRP A 72 3.35 3.56 -12.63
N TYR A 73 4.09 3.96 -13.65
CA TYR A 73 4.50 3.06 -14.73
C TYR A 73 5.79 3.56 -15.42
N PRO A 74 6.56 2.67 -16.05
CA PRO A 74 7.71 3.09 -16.86
C PRO A 74 7.26 4.01 -17.97
N ALA A 75 7.91 5.16 -18.11
CA ALA A 75 7.49 6.19 -19.04
C ALA A 75 8.64 6.80 -19.83
N VAL A 76 8.32 7.41 -20.95
CA VAL A 76 9.19 8.37 -21.61
C VAL A 76 8.89 9.74 -21.04
N VAL A 77 9.86 10.30 -20.33
CA VAL A 77 9.75 11.65 -19.78
C VAL A 77 10.61 12.57 -20.66
N ASP A 78 9.96 13.50 -21.34
CA ASP A 78 10.62 14.60 -22.02
C ASP A 78 11.10 15.60 -20.97
N SER A 79 12.25 16.24 -21.18
CA SER A 79 12.79 17.28 -20.31
C SER A 79 11.87 18.49 -20.13
N ALA A 80 10.84 18.63 -20.97
CA ALA A 80 9.78 19.64 -20.85
C ALA A 80 8.66 19.24 -19.89
N LEU A 81 8.58 17.96 -19.44
CA LEU A 81 7.57 17.50 -18.51
C LEU A 81 7.99 17.84 -17.07
N GLU A 82 7.14 18.53 -16.36
CA GLU A 82 7.33 18.84 -14.94
C GLU A 82 7.03 17.59 -14.08
N SER A 83 7.69 17.51 -12.92
CA SER A 83 7.36 16.50 -11.90
C SER A 83 5.89 16.60 -11.52
N ALA A 84 5.23 15.46 -11.41
CA ALA A 84 3.85 15.39 -10.95
C ALA A 84 3.72 15.94 -9.51
N PRO A 85 2.68 16.68 -9.19
CA PRO A 85 2.39 17.04 -7.81
C PRO A 85 2.19 15.77 -6.97
N TYR A 86 2.76 15.74 -5.78
CA TYR A 86 2.67 14.58 -4.87
C TYR A 86 1.23 14.20 -4.53
N ALA A 87 0.45 15.19 -4.10
CA ALA A 87 -0.95 14.98 -3.72
C ALA A 87 -1.78 16.24 -4.08
N PRO A 88 -2.12 16.43 -5.37
CA PRO A 88 -2.67 17.70 -5.85
C PRO A 88 -4.02 18.07 -5.24
N LEU A 89 -4.77 17.07 -4.75
CA LEU A 89 -6.07 17.28 -4.11
C LEU A 89 -5.98 17.52 -2.59
N TYR A 90 -4.79 17.41 -2.00
CA TYR A 90 -4.58 17.56 -0.56
C TYR A 90 -3.80 18.83 -0.26
N SER A 91 -4.40 19.72 0.53
CA SER A 91 -3.72 20.93 0.98
C SER A 91 -2.54 20.59 1.90
N GLY A 92 -1.49 21.42 1.85
CA GLY A 92 -0.33 21.29 2.73
C GLY A 92 0.82 20.44 2.18
N LEU A 93 0.62 19.65 1.10
CA LEU A 93 1.63 18.76 0.51
C LEU A 93 2.25 19.31 -0.79
N SER A 94 1.98 20.56 -1.15
CA SER A 94 2.48 21.17 -2.40
C SER A 94 4.00 21.36 -2.43
N HIS A 95 4.67 21.31 -1.28
CA HIS A 95 6.14 21.39 -1.18
C HIS A 95 6.85 20.05 -1.45
N VAL A 96 6.10 18.94 -1.54
CA VAL A 96 6.67 17.62 -1.80
C VAL A 96 6.82 17.41 -3.30
N ARG A 97 8.01 16.93 -3.71
CA ARG A 97 8.34 16.65 -5.10
C ARG A 97 8.49 15.15 -5.33
N THR A 98 7.93 14.69 -6.44
CA THR A 98 7.99 13.31 -6.92
C THR A 98 9.00 13.16 -8.05
N TRP A 99 9.31 11.92 -8.42
CA TRP A 99 10.13 11.61 -9.58
C TRP A 99 9.29 11.27 -10.82
N SER A 100 7.98 11.13 -10.66
CA SER A 100 7.07 10.82 -11.76
C SER A 100 6.61 12.06 -12.51
N ALA A 101 6.31 11.90 -13.79
CA ALA A 101 5.71 12.92 -14.65
C ALA A 101 4.23 12.61 -14.90
N ALA A 102 3.36 13.62 -14.73
CA ALA A 102 1.92 13.44 -14.90
C ALA A 102 1.55 13.16 -16.36
N GLY A 103 0.78 12.10 -16.60
CA GLY A 103 0.25 11.74 -17.91
C GLY A 103 1.30 11.37 -18.96
N ALA A 104 2.55 11.13 -18.56
CA ALA A 104 3.64 10.73 -19.46
C ALA A 104 3.26 9.48 -20.28
N ARG A 105 3.79 9.37 -21.49
CA ARG A 105 3.58 8.19 -22.32
C ARG A 105 4.32 7.00 -21.73
N ILE A 106 3.69 5.82 -21.77
CA ILE A 106 4.36 4.58 -21.36
C ILE A 106 5.65 4.36 -22.16
N ALA A 107 6.70 3.87 -21.52
CA ALA A 107 7.95 3.55 -22.19
C ALA A 107 7.73 2.52 -23.30
N PRO A 108 8.39 2.69 -24.46
CA PRO A 108 8.32 1.70 -25.52
C PRO A 108 8.91 0.37 -25.03
N GLY A 109 8.34 -0.74 -25.47
CA GLY A 109 8.79 -2.10 -25.13
C GLY A 109 7.83 -3.10 -25.72
N GLY A 110 8.32 -4.32 -26.00
CA GLY A 110 7.50 -5.41 -26.54
C GLY A 110 6.74 -6.18 -25.48
N ASP A 111 7.22 -6.19 -24.26
CA ASP A 111 6.67 -6.99 -23.18
C ASP A 111 5.56 -6.22 -22.43
N SER A 112 4.55 -6.94 -21.98
CA SER A 112 3.52 -6.41 -21.09
C SER A 112 4.09 -6.17 -19.70
N LEU A 113 3.68 -5.06 -19.08
CA LEU A 113 4.14 -4.71 -17.73
C LEU A 113 3.44 -5.57 -16.67
N PRO A 114 4.19 -6.23 -15.77
CA PRO A 114 3.60 -6.90 -14.62
C PRO A 114 2.89 -5.89 -13.72
N VAL A 115 1.77 -6.30 -13.13
CA VAL A 115 0.89 -5.42 -12.36
C VAL A 115 0.97 -5.73 -10.87
N VAL A 116 1.16 -4.66 -10.07
CA VAL A 116 1.10 -4.69 -8.61
C VAL A 116 0.02 -3.74 -8.12
N VAL A 117 -0.85 -4.22 -7.24
CA VAL A 117 -1.89 -3.42 -6.58
C VAL A 117 -1.45 -3.07 -5.17
N ILE A 118 -1.63 -1.82 -4.75
CA ILE A 118 -1.35 -1.36 -3.38
C ILE A 118 -2.68 -1.02 -2.69
N ALA A 119 -2.89 -1.62 -1.51
CA ALA A 119 -3.98 -1.29 -0.61
C ALA A 119 -3.45 -0.46 0.58
N PRO A 120 -3.85 0.81 0.71
CA PRO A 120 -3.45 1.69 1.80
C PRO A 120 -3.97 1.25 3.17
N GLY A 121 -3.24 1.62 4.22
CA GLY A 121 -3.64 1.43 5.60
C GLY A 121 -4.83 2.32 6.02
N ARG A 122 -5.43 2.00 7.17
CA ARG A 122 -6.50 2.82 7.74
C ARG A 122 -6.02 4.25 8.03
N GLY A 123 -6.76 5.22 7.57
CA GLY A 123 -6.41 6.64 7.72
C GLY A 123 -5.36 7.14 6.72
N VAL A 124 -4.77 6.27 5.92
CA VAL A 124 -3.70 6.57 4.97
C VAL A 124 -4.24 6.56 3.55
N ALA A 125 -3.89 7.56 2.74
CA ALA A 125 -4.31 7.63 1.34
C ALA A 125 -3.23 7.05 0.41
N ARG A 126 -3.63 6.71 -0.82
CA ARG A 126 -2.79 6.10 -1.86
C ARG A 126 -1.45 6.81 -2.12
N HIS A 127 -1.43 8.14 -2.05
CA HIS A 127 -0.23 8.92 -2.35
C HIS A 127 0.88 8.75 -1.31
N PHE A 128 0.59 8.31 -0.08
CA PHE A 128 1.61 8.04 0.93
C PHE A 128 2.48 6.79 0.63
N TYR A 129 2.22 6.11 -0.50
CA TYR A 129 3.02 4.99 -1.01
C TYR A 129 3.77 5.36 -2.29
N THR A 130 3.85 6.66 -2.64
CA THR A 130 4.48 7.13 -3.87
C THR A 130 5.93 6.67 -3.99
N SER A 131 6.72 6.76 -2.92
CA SER A 131 8.11 6.31 -2.94
C SER A 131 8.26 4.83 -3.34
N ILE A 132 7.43 3.94 -2.81
CA ILE A 132 7.45 2.51 -3.17
C ILE A 132 6.94 2.31 -4.60
N ALA A 133 5.86 2.98 -4.97
CA ALA A 133 5.26 2.83 -6.29
C ALA A 133 6.19 3.34 -7.41
N GLU A 134 6.85 4.48 -7.21
CA GLU A 134 7.84 5.00 -8.15
C GLU A 134 9.03 4.06 -8.32
N ASP A 135 9.49 3.45 -7.22
CA ASP A 135 10.60 2.51 -7.27
C ASP A 135 10.25 1.26 -8.09
N LEU A 136 9.15 0.61 -7.77
CA LEU A 136 8.67 -0.55 -8.54
C LEU A 136 8.43 -0.19 -10.01
N ALA A 137 7.83 0.97 -10.29
CA ALA A 137 7.59 1.43 -11.65
C ALA A 137 8.90 1.67 -12.42
N SER A 138 9.93 2.22 -11.76
CA SER A 138 11.25 2.42 -12.36
C SER A 138 11.93 1.10 -12.76
N HIS A 139 11.53 0.01 -12.11
CA HIS A 139 11.94 -1.36 -12.41
C HIS A 139 11.01 -2.07 -13.41
N GLY A 140 10.07 -1.35 -14.04
CA GLY A 140 9.25 -1.89 -15.11
C GLY A 140 7.94 -2.53 -14.66
N TYR A 141 7.40 -2.17 -13.53
CA TYR A 141 6.06 -2.57 -13.08
C TYR A 141 5.03 -1.49 -13.43
N PHE A 142 3.79 -1.91 -13.68
CA PHE A 142 2.63 -1.05 -13.55
C PHE A 142 2.11 -1.21 -12.11
N VAL A 143 2.20 -0.15 -11.34
CA VAL A 143 1.77 -0.14 -9.93
C VAL A 143 0.54 0.71 -9.80
N ILE A 144 -0.51 0.20 -9.14
CA ILE A 144 -1.74 0.94 -8.89
C ILE A 144 -2.08 0.92 -7.40
N ALA A 145 -2.19 2.09 -6.79
CA ALA A 145 -2.71 2.25 -5.43
C ALA A 145 -4.17 2.73 -5.46
N VAL A 146 -5.01 2.09 -4.66
CA VAL A 146 -6.45 2.29 -4.65
C VAL A 146 -6.88 2.75 -3.27
N ASP A 147 -7.45 3.96 -3.16
CA ASP A 147 -8.05 4.39 -1.90
C ASP A 147 -9.31 3.56 -1.62
N SER A 148 -9.45 3.15 -0.36
CA SER A 148 -10.69 2.56 0.13
C SER A 148 -11.49 3.64 0.88
N PRO A 149 -12.55 4.19 0.29
CA PRO A 149 -13.39 5.19 0.94
C PRO A 149 -13.87 4.73 2.32
N HIS A 150 -13.99 5.65 3.25
CA HIS A 150 -14.31 5.42 4.67
C HIS A 150 -13.21 4.73 5.50
N SER A 151 -12.28 3.98 4.89
CA SER A 151 -11.10 3.45 5.60
C SER A 151 -10.03 4.51 5.77
N GLY A 152 -9.85 5.40 4.78
CA GLY A 152 -8.95 6.54 4.78
C GLY A 152 -9.68 7.84 4.43
N ARG A 153 -8.94 8.96 4.44
CA ARG A 153 -9.44 10.22 3.88
C ARG A 153 -9.31 10.15 2.36
N VAL A 154 -10.42 10.30 1.66
CA VAL A 154 -10.45 10.42 0.20
C VAL A 154 -10.89 11.82 -0.19
N VAL A 155 -10.18 12.44 -1.14
CA VAL A 155 -10.55 13.73 -1.73
C VAL A 155 -10.79 13.53 -3.22
N TYR A 156 -11.95 13.98 -3.69
CA TYR A 156 -12.38 13.87 -5.08
C TYR A 156 -12.04 15.12 -5.89
N PRO A 157 -11.99 15.04 -7.22
CA PRO A 157 -11.66 16.18 -8.10
C PRO A 157 -12.62 17.38 -8.00
N ASP A 158 -13.86 17.14 -7.57
CA ASP A 158 -14.87 18.17 -7.33
C ASP A 158 -14.73 18.89 -5.98
N GLY A 159 -13.71 18.50 -5.18
CA GLY A 159 -13.42 19.06 -3.86
C GLY A 159 -14.17 18.40 -2.71
N ARG A 160 -15.08 17.45 -2.96
CA ARG A 160 -15.67 16.64 -1.89
C ARG A 160 -14.58 15.86 -1.16
N SER A 161 -14.72 15.68 0.14
CA SER A 161 -13.82 14.88 0.95
C SER A 161 -14.61 13.95 1.85
N ILE A 162 -14.30 12.66 1.78
CA ILE A 162 -14.83 11.65 2.69
C ILE A 162 -13.76 11.41 3.78
N PRO A 163 -14.08 11.67 5.05
CA PRO A 163 -13.19 11.34 6.16
C PRO A 163 -13.21 9.84 6.45
N PRO A 164 -12.21 9.31 7.20
CA PRO A 164 -12.29 7.98 7.76
C PRO A 164 -13.56 7.82 8.61
N SER A 165 -14.27 6.70 8.45
CA SER A 165 -15.45 6.40 9.25
C SER A 165 -15.09 6.16 10.73
N ALA A 166 -15.93 6.68 11.61
CA ALA A 166 -15.78 6.41 13.04
C ALA A 166 -15.98 4.92 13.38
N SER A 167 -16.76 4.17 12.56
CA SER A 167 -16.95 2.73 12.72
C SER A 167 -15.66 1.92 12.59
N TYR A 168 -14.67 2.43 11.86
CA TYR A 168 -13.36 1.77 11.73
C TYR A 168 -12.32 2.22 12.77
N ARG A 169 -12.75 3.03 13.75
CA ARG A 169 -11.92 3.35 14.91
C ARG A 169 -11.94 2.18 15.88
N ILE A 170 -10.85 1.42 15.92
CA ILE A 170 -10.76 0.21 16.75
C ILE A 170 -10.89 0.57 18.23
N PRO A 171 -11.86 0.00 18.97
CA PRO A 171 -11.97 0.16 20.42
C PRO A 171 -10.78 -0.45 21.15
N PHE A 172 -10.45 0.11 22.32
CA PHE A 172 -9.33 -0.38 23.12
C PHE A 172 -9.52 -1.85 23.56
N GLU A 173 -10.74 -2.24 23.85
CA GLU A 173 -11.11 -3.60 24.25
C GLU A 173 -10.84 -4.63 23.15
N ILE A 174 -10.99 -4.23 21.88
CA ILE A 174 -10.63 -5.07 20.73
C ILE A 174 -9.11 -5.25 20.65
N LEU A 175 -8.34 -4.16 20.85
CA LEU A 175 -6.87 -4.19 20.82
C LEU A 175 -6.22 -5.00 21.94
N THR A 176 -6.93 -5.18 23.06
CA THR A 176 -6.42 -5.90 24.25
C THR A 176 -7.10 -7.25 24.46
N GLY A 177 -8.08 -7.58 23.62
CA GLY A 177 -8.80 -8.84 23.64
C GLY A 177 -8.18 -9.92 22.77
N PRO A 178 -8.85 -11.07 22.61
CA PRO A 178 -8.47 -12.10 21.64
C PRO A 178 -8.42 -11.54 20.22
N TYR A 179 -7.48 -12.06 19.40
CA TYR A 179 -7.28 -11.55 18.04
C TYR A 179 -8.49 -11.80 17.12
N GLU A 180 -9.30 -12.78 17.43
CA GLU A 180 -10.57 -13.06 16.75
C GLU A 180 -11.48 -11.83 16.72
N HIS A 181 -11.47 -11.01 17.78
CA HIS A 181 -12.22 -9.76 17.82
C HIS A 181 -11.71 -8.72 16.82
N VAL A 182 -10.39 -8.72 16.53
CA VAL A 182 -9.80 -7.90 15.48
C VAL A 182 -10.23 -8.40 14.10
N ASP A 183 -10.28 -9.73 13.91
CA ASP A 183 -10.75 -10.34 12.67
C ASP A 183 -12.22 -9.97 12.40
N GLU A 184 -13.08 -10.12 13.38
CA GLU A 184 -14.50 -9.76 13.28
C GLU A 184 -14.71 -8.26 13.04
N PHE A 185 -13.98 -7.40 13.78
CA PHE A 185 -14.10 -5.96 13.67
C PHE A 185 -13.74 -5.43 12.28
N PHE A 186 -12.72 -6.01 11.64
CA PHE A 186 -12.29 -5.57 10.31
C PHE A 186 -12.80 -6.44 9.16
N ALA A 187 -13.69 -7.40 9.40
CA ALA A 187 -14.19 -8.29 8.35
C ALA A 187 -14.88 -7.51 7.23
N GLU A 188 -15.81 -6.63 7.58
CA GLU A 188 -16.53 -5.77 6.62
C GLU A 188 -15.58 -4.87 5.84
N ALA A 189 -14.65 -4.17 6.53
CA ALA A 189 -13.68 -3.30 5.88
C ALA A 189 -12.75 -4.07 4.91
N ALA A 190 -12.39 -5.31 5.24
CA ALA A 190 -11.60 -6.17 4.37
C ALA A 190 -12.39 -6.58 3.13
N GLU A 191 -13.66 -6.92 3.28
CA GLU A 191 -14.53 -7.30 2.17
C GLU A 191 -14.79 -6.14 1.21
N PHE A 192 -15.23 -4.97 1.72
CA PHE A 192 -15.45 -3.79 0.89
C PHE A 192 -14.18 -3.32 0.19
N GLY A 193 -13.05 -3.31 0.91
CA GLY A 193 -11.77 -2.95 0.31
C GLY A 193 -11.32 -3.94 -0.77
N ALA A 194 -11.55 -5.24 -0.60
CA ALA A 194 -11.24 -6.25 -1.62
C ALA A 194 -12.12 -6.05 -2.88
N GLN A 195 -13.41 -5.71 -2.71
CA GLN A 195 -14.29 -5.36 -3.82
C GLN A 195 -13.83 -4.07 -4.54
N ASP A 196 -13.32 -3.06 -3.80
CA ASP A 196 -12.74 -1.86 -4.39
C ASP A 196 -11.52 -2.19 -5.26
N LEU A 197 -10.63 -3.09 -4.80
CA LEU A 197 -9.49 -3.56 -5.58
C LEU A 197 -9.93 -4.35 -6.81
N ALA A 198 -10.93 -5.22 -6.69
CA ALA A 198 -11.47 -6.00 -7.81
C ALA A 198 -12.06 -5.09 -8.89
N PHE A 199 -12.85 -4.08 -8.49
CA PHE A 199 -13.39 -3.07 -9.40
C PHE A 199 -12.26 -2.28 -10.09
N ALA A 200 -11.24 -1.82 -9.35
CA ALA A 200 -10.11 -1.12 -9.94
C ALA A 200 -9.36 -1.98 -10.96
N LEU A 201 -9.15 -3.28 -10.68
CA LEU A 201 -8.55 -4.22 -11.63
C LEU A 201 -9.42 -4.45 -12.86
N GLN A 202 -10.74 -4.46 -12.73
CA GLN A 202 -11.65 -4.49 -13.89
C GLN A 202 -11.46 -3.24 -14.76
N ARG A 203 -11.38 -2.05 -14.16
CA ARG A 203 -11.10 -0.80 -14.90
C ARG A 203 -9.74 -0.82 -15.58
N VAL A 204 -8.71 -1.38 -14.92
CA VAL A 204 -7.37 -1.59 -15.51
C VAL A 204 -7.44 -2.56 -16.70
N ALA A 205 -8.23 -3.63 -16.60
CA ALA A 205 -8.42 -4.58 -17.70
C ALA A 205 -9.14 -3.92 -18.90
N GLU A 206 -10.08 -3.03 -18.67
CA GLU A 206 -10.73 -2.23 -19.71
C GLU A 206 -9.72 -1.31 -20.40
N LEU A 207 -8.88 -0.60 -19.64
CA LEU A 207 -7.79 0.21 -20.19
C LEU A 207 -6.79 -0.62 -21.00
N ASN A 208 -6.48 -1.84 -20.53
CA ASN A 208 -5.60 -2.75 -21.27
C ASN A 208 -6.24 -3.24 -22.58
N ARG A 209 -7.57 -3.40 -22.62
CA ARG A 209 -8.29 -3.75 -23.85
C ARG A 209 -8.39 -2.55 -24.78
N GLU A 210 -8.79 -1.39 -24.27
CA GLU A 210 -8.98 -0.15 -25.02
C GLU A 210 -8.81 1.06 -24.08
N ASP A 211 -7.68 1.75 -24.16
CA ASP A 211 -7.46 3.01 -23.46
C ASP A 211 -7.72 4.18 -24.40
N PRO A 212 -8.70 5.07 -24.10
CA PRO A 212 -8.96 6.27 -24.92
C PRO A 212 -7.73 7.17 -25.09
N ALA A 213 -6.85 7.20 -24.08
CA ALA A 213 -5.58 7.93 -24.15
C ALA A 213 -4.45 7.15 -24.88
N ARG A 214 -4.72 5.92 -25.31
CA ARG A 214 -3.79 5.02 -26.01
C ARG A 214 -2.46 4.76 -25.28
N ARG A 215 -2.48 4.81 -23.94
CA ARG A 215 -1.28 4.57 -23.13
C ARG A 215 -1.11 3.09 -22.78
N PHE A 216 -2.20 2.44 -22.37
CA PHE A 216 -2.15 1.11 -21.74
C PHE A 216 -2.68 -0.03 -22.61
N THR A 217 -3.27 0.24 -23.79
CA THR A 217 -3.85 -0.79 -24.65
C THR A 217 -2.82 -1.85 -25.03
N GLY A 218 -3.06 -3.10 -24.61
CA GLY A 218 -2.19 -4.26 -24.85
C GLY A 218 -0.84 -4.23 -24.11
N ARG A 219 -0.73 -3.43 -23.03
CA ARG A 219 0.55 -3.18 -22.37
C ARG A 219 0.65 -3.78 -20.97
N LEU A 220 -0.42 -4.35 -20.40
CA LEU A 220 -0.46 -4.83 -19.02
C LEU A 220 -0.62 -6.35 -18.98
N GLU A 221 0.20 -6.99 -18.13
CA GLU A 221 0.10 -8.42 -17.84
C GLU A 221 -0.86 -8.62 -16.68
N LEU A 222 -2.04 -9.16 -16.96
CA LEU A 222 -3.12 -9.30 -15.99
C LEU A 222 -3.40 -10.74 -15.56
N SER A 223 -2.63 -11.71 -16.08
CA SER A 223 -2.79 -13.12 -15.68
C SER A 223 -1.98 -13.46 -14.42
N ARG A 224 -1.01 -12.61 -14.06
CA ARG A 224 -0.12 -12.81 -12.90
C ARG A 224 0.04 -11.50 -12.14
N LEU A 225 -0.75 -11.35 -11.08
CA LEU A 225 -0.83 -10.11 -10.30
C LEU A 225 -0.03 -10.22 -9.00
N GLY A 226 0.48 -9.09 -8.53
CA GLY A 226 0.97 -8.91 -7.17
C GLY A 226 0.09 -7.99 -6.36
N ALA A 227 0.05 -8.20 -5.06
CA ALA A 227 -0.61 -7.30 -4.12
C ALA A 227 0.32 -6.92 -2.98
N PHE A 228 0.33 -5.65 -2.62
CA PHE A 228 0.96 -5.12 -1.41
C PHE A 228 -0.06 -4.37 -0.58
N GLY A 229 -0.11 -4.67 0.71
CA GLY A 229 -0.98 -3.96 1.63
C GLY A 229 -0.26 -3.57 2.92
N HIS A 230 -0.67 -2.46 3.51
CA HIS A 230 -0.15 -1.96 4.77
C HIS A 230 -1.25 -1.91 5.82
N SER A 231 -1.02 -2.47 7.01
CA SER A 231 -1.98 -2.40 8.12
C SER A 231 -3.35 -2.99 7.71
N LEU A 232 -4.46 -2.23 7.81
CA LEU A 232 -5.76 -2.64 7.28
C LEU A 232 -5.70 -2.99 5.79
N GLY A 233 -4.89 -2.26 5.01
CA GLY A 233 -4.66 -2.58 3.60
C GLY A 233 -4.02 -3.95 3.37
N GLY A 234 -3.19 -4.45 4.30
CA GLY A 234 -2.69 -5.82 4.27
C GLY A 234 -3.82 -6.85 4.39
N ARG A 235 -4.79 -6.60 5.27
CA ARG A 235 -5.99 -7.42 5.40
C ARG A 235 -6.86 -7.36 4.13
N ILE A 236 -7.06 -6.15 3.58
CA ILE A 236 -7.80 -5.93 2.32
C ILE A 236 -7.13 -6.68 1.16
N ALA A 237 -5.82 -6.51 1.00
CA ALA A 237 -5.05 -7.20 -0.03
C ALA A 237 -5.10 -8.72 0.13
N GLY A 238 -5.02 -9.23 1.38
CA GLY A 238 -5.14 -10.65 1.69
C GLY A 238 -6.51 -11.22 1.31
N ALA A 239 -7.60 -10.47 1.54
CA ALA A 239 -8.95 -10.85 1.10
C ALA A 239 -9.06 -10.87 -0.44
N ALA A 240 -8.52 -9.86 -1.12
CA ALA A 240 -8.53 -9.79 -2.58
C ALA A 240 -7.73 -10.94 -3.21
N VAL A 241 -6.56 -11.27 -2.66
CA VAL A 241 -5.72 -12.39 -3.12
C VAL A 241 -6.44 -13.73 -2.95
N ALA A 242 -7.16 -13.92 -1.86
CA ALA A 242 -7.94 -15.15 -1.65
C ALA A 242 -9.12 -15.27 -2.61
N ALA A 243 -9.66 -14.17 -3.10
CA ALA A 243 -10.82 -14.14 -4.00
C ALA A 243 -10.47 -14.24 -5.49
N ASP A 244 -9.22 -13.98 -5.89
CA ASP A 244 -8.80 -13.93 -7.29
C ASP A 244 -7.50 -14.70 -7.53
N SER A 245 -7.60 -15.85 -8.20
CA SER A 245 -6.48 -16.75 -8.48
C SER A 245 -5.39 -16.18 -9.40
N ARG A 246 -5.60 -15.01 -10.00
CA ARG A 246 -4.57 -14.32 -10.77
C ARG A 246 -3.46 -13.75 -9.88
N PHE A 247 -3.74 -13.53 -8.61
CA PHE A 247 -2.69 -13.11 -7.67
C PHE A 247 -1.75 -14.27 -7.35
N VAL A 248 -0.48 -14.08 -7.69
CA VAL A 248 0.60 -15.05 -7.46
C VAL A 248 1.57 -14.62 -6.36
N ALA A 249 1.48 -13.38 -5.91
CA ALA A 249 2.35 -12.78 -4.91
C ALA A 249 1.57 -11.82 -3.99
N TYR A 250 1.65 -12.05 -2.68
CA TYR A 250 1.04 -11.22 -1.65
C TYR A 250 2.09 -10.74 -0.65
N ALA A 251 2.28 -9.45 -0.55
CA ALA A 251 3.13 -8.82 0.45
C ALA A 251 2.30 -7.98 1.41
N SER A 252 2.62 -8.04 2.70
CA SER A 252 1.96 -7.21 3.72
C SER A 252 2.96 -6.64 4.71
N MET A 253 2.79 -5.36 5.04
CA MET A 253 3.44 -4.73 6.18
C MET A 253 2.43 -4.55 7.29
N GLU A 254 2.61 -5.29 8.39
CA GLU A 254 1.80 -5.25 9.63
C GLU A 254 0.29 -5.47 9.42
N GLY A 255 -0.09 -6.01 8.29
CA GLY A 255 -1.46 -6.39 8.00
C GLY A 255 -1.59 -7.91 8.06
N VAL A 256 -2.25 -8.44 9.09
CA VAL A 256 -2.56 -9.87 9.17
C VAL A 256 -3.72 -10.16 8.23
N PRO A 257 -3.61 -11.09 7.26
CA PRO A 257 -4.70 -11.43 6.34
C PRO A 257 -5.93 -11.97 7.10
N PRO A 258 -7.13 -11.94 6.50
CA PRO A 258 -8.33 -12.51 7.13
C PRO A 258 -8.12 -13.96 7.56
N ARG A 259 -8.92 -14.40 8.53
CA ARG A 259 -8.77 -15.71 9.17
C ARG A 259 -8.83 -16.86 8.18
N GLU A 260 -9.82 -16.85 7.28
CA GLU A 260 -10.04 -17.95 6.34
C GLU A 260 -8.83 -18.20 5.43
N PRO A 261 -8.29 -17.22 4.67
CA PRO A 261 -7.10 -17.44 3.86
C PRO A 261 -5.85 -17.71 4.70
N ARG A 262 -5.75 -17.14 5.90
CA ARG A 262 -4.63 -17.34 6.81
C ARG A 262 -4.54 -18.77 7.32
N GLN A 263 -5.67 -19.36 7.70
CA GLN A 263 -5.76 -20.73 8.23
C GLN A 263 -6.02 -21.79 7.14
N GLY A 264 -6.64 -21.43 6.02
CA GLY A 264 -6.97 -22.34 4.93
C GLY A 264 -5.89 -22.44 3.84
N GLY A 265 -4.83 -21.65 3.94
CA GLY A 265 -3.75 -21.58 2.95
C GLY A 265 -4.07 -20.65 1.76
N MET A 266 -3.05 -19.98 1.27
CA MET A 266 -3.09 -19.11 0.10
C MET A 266 -2.30 -19.75 -1.05
N ASP A 267 -2.82 -19.69 -2.28
CA ASP A 267 -2.12 -20.19 -3.47
C ASP A 267 -0.99 -19.23 -3.90
N ALA A 268 -1.09 -17.95 -3.55
CA ALA A 268 -0.04 -16.97 -3.75
C ALA A 268 1.14 -17.19 -2.80
N ALA A 269 2.35 -16.88 -3.25
CA ALA A 269 3.50 -16.71 -2.34
C ALA A 269 3.26 -15.52 -1.41
N VAL A 270 3.79 -15.59 -0.19
CA VAL A 270 3.51 -14.60 0.87
C VAL A 270 4.79 -14.01 1.42
N LEU A 271 4.84 -12.67 1.52
CA LEU A 271 5.85 -11.92 2.25
C LEU A 271 5.18 -11.11 3.37
N MET A 272 5.44 -11.48 4.63
CA MET A 272 5.01 -10.71 5.80
C MET A 272 6.18 -9.88 6.30
N MET A 273 6.06 -8.56 6.23
CA MET A 273 6.99 -7.61 6.85
C MET A 273 6.42 -7.17 8.20
N VAL A 274 7.18 -7.40 9.26
CA VAL A 274 6.73 -7.24 10.65
C VAL A 274 7.70 -6.33 11.38
N SER A 275 7.26 -5.16 11.83
CA SER A 275 8.10 -4.29 12.65
C SER A 275 8.13 -4.75 14.10
N SER A 276 9.14 -4.28 14.83
CA SER A 276 9.23 -4.50 16.28
C SER A 276 8.12 -3.78 17.07
N ALA A 277 7.35 -2.91 16.41
CA ALA A 277 6.21 -2.21 17.00
C ALA A 277 4.89 -2.97 16.88
N LEU A 278 4.85 -4.09 16.12
CA LEU A 278 3.63 -4.89 15.98
C LEU A 278 3.22 -5.45 17.35
N PRO A 279 1.95 -5.29 17.76
CA PRO A 279 1.45 -5.82 19.02
C PRO A 279 1.69 -7.32 19.15
N ASP A 280 2.12 -7.78 20.34
CA ASP A 280 2.41 -9.20 20.62
C ASP A 280 1.24 -10.13 20.29
N MET A 281 0.00 -9.65 20.41
CA MET A 281 -1.19 -10.40 20.04
C MET A 281 -1.29 -10.74 18.54
N ALA A 282 -0.68 -9.94 17.67
CA ALA A 282 -0.72 -10.17 16.22
C ALA A 282 0.37 -11.13 15.75
N GLN A 283 1.49 -11.24 16.47
CA GLN A 283 2.64 -12.07 16.10
C GLN A 283 2.28 -13.55 15.89
N PRO A 284 1.54 -14.23 16.81
CA PRO A 284 1.14 -15.63 16.59
C PRO A 284 0.25 -15.79 15.36
N ASN A 285 -0.65 -14.82 15.11
CA ASN A 285 -1.62 -14.90 14.02
C ASN A 285 -0.98 -14.77 12.63
N ILE A 286 0.13 -14.03 12.50
CA ILE A 286 0.90 -14.01 11.26
C ILE A 286 1.43 -15.42 10.92
N ARG A 287 1.83 -16.19 11.93
CA ARG A 287 2.41 -17.53 11.75
C ARG A 287 1.38 -18.61 11.42
N GLU A 288 0.08 -18.33 11.60
CA GLU A 288 -0.99 -19.27 11.21
C GLU A 288 -1.03 -19.59 9.71
N ILE A 289 -0.42 -18.73 8.87
CA ILE A 289 -0.33 -18.99 7.42
C ILE A 289 0.67 -20.11 7.07
N ILE A 290 1.59 -20.46 8.00
CA ILE A 290 2.70 -21.38 7.71
C ILE A 290 2.23 -22.84 7.58
N PRO A 291 1.39 -23.39 8.50
CA PRO A 291 1.03 -24.81 8.46
C PRO A 291 0.34 -25.25 7.16
N GLU A 292 -0.61 -24.46 6.70
CA GLU A 292 -1.45 -24.77 5.53
C GLU A 292 -1.00 -24.05 4.25
N ARG A 293 0.25 -23.56 4.23
CA ARG A 293 0.78 -22.86 3.05
C ARG A 293 0.77 -23.74 1.81
N ARG A 294 0.41 -23.16 0.69
CA ARG A 294 0.43 -23.80 -0.63
C ARG A 294 1.54 -23.27 -1.53
N ASN A 295 2.23 -22.24 -1.08
CA ASN A 295 3.36 -21.63 -1.76
C ASN A 295 4.38 -21.16 -0.70
N ASP A 296 5.49 -20.57 -1.13
CA ASP A 296 6.52 -20.05 -0.24
C ASP A 296 5.97 -18.93 0.66
N VAL A 297 6.36 -18.98 1.94
CA VAL A 297 6.04 -17.94 2.94
C VAL A 297 7.33 -17.39 3.49
N TYR A 298 7.44 -16.07 3.51
CA TYR A 298 8.56 -15.34 4.08
C TYR A 298 8.07 -14.43 5.19
N ILE A 299 8.81 -14.39 6.31
CA ILE A 299 8.60 -13.45 7.40
C ILE A 299 9.87 -12.63 7.56
N ALA A 300 9.77 -11.33 7.28
CA ALA A 300 10.85 -10.37 7.46
C ALA A 300 10.55 -9.53 8.71
N THR A 301 11.28 -9.78 9.79
CA THR A 301 11.19 -8.99 11.04
C THR A 301 12.11 -7.78 10.94
N LEU A 302 11.54 -6.58 11.07
CA LEU A 302 12.17 -5.29 10.87
C LEU A 302 12.48 -4.63 12.23
N SER A 303 13.72 -4.70 12.67
CA SER A 303 14.13 -4.19 14.00
C SER A 303 14.28 -2.68 14.01
N GLY A 304 13.57 -1.99 14.91
CA GLY A 304 13.58 -0.53 15.06
C GLY A 304 12.67 0.21 14.08
N PHE A 305 11.95 -0.52 13.21
CA PHE A 305 10.93 0.04 12.34
C PHE A 305 9.65 0.27 13.14
N GLY A 306 8.87 1.27 12.74
CA GLY A 306 7.54 1.50 13.24
C GLY A 306 6.48 1.21 12.19
N HIS A 307 5.23 1.32 12.61
CA HIS A 307 4.05 0.95 11.81
C HIS A 307 4.00 1.62 10.42
N ASN A 308 4.43 2.89 10.32
CA ASN A 308 4.40 3.64 9.07
C ASN A 308 5.75 3.70 8.33
N SER A 309 6.77 2.95 8.74
CA SER A 309 8.12 3.01 8.14
C SER A 309 8.18 2.67 6.66
N VAL A 310 7.15 2.02 6.12
CA VAL A 310 7.01 1.69 4.69
C VAL A 310 6.19 2.71 3.91
N THR A 311 5.81 3.83 4.53
CA THR A 311 5.07 4.92 3.90
C THR A 311 5.94 6.16 3.79
N ASP A 312 5.48 7.16 3.04
CA ASP A 312 6.14 8.47 2.97
C ASP A 312 5.90 9.32 4.24
N LEU A 313 4.96 8.92 5.12
CA LEU A 313 4.58 9.68 6.32
C LEU A 313 5.76 10.07 7.22
N PRO A 314 6.71 9.17 7.56
CA PRO A 314 7.84 9.56 8.41
C PRO A 314 8.77 10.59 7.77
N LEU A 315 8.79 10.72 6.44
CA LEU A 315 9.52 11.78 5.75
C LEU A 315 8.77 13.12 5.81
N LEU A 316 7.44 13.08 5.78
CA LEU A 316 6.57 14.25 5.73
C LEU A 316 6.34 14.86 7.11
N GLU A 317 6.26 14.05 8.12
CA GLU A 317 5.90 14.37 9.50
C GLU A 317 6.90 13.73 10.48
N PRO A 318 8.21 14.06 10.39
CA PRO A 318 9.25 13.38 11.18
C PRO A 318 9.11 13.61 12.69
N ASP A 319 8.47 14.71 13.12
CA ASP A 319 8.21 14.96 14.55
C ASP A 319 7.10 14.07 15.10
N GLU A 320 6.18 13.59 14.27
CA GLU A 320 5.10 12.68 14.67
C GLU A 320 5.55 11.22 14.62
N TYR A 321 6.35 10.84 13.63
CA TYR A 321 6.78 9.47 13.39
C TYR A 321 8.25 9.27 13.78
N GLN A 322 8.52 9.21 15.08
CA GLN A 322 9.86 8.98 15.63
C GLN A 322 10.10 7.48 15.82
N TYR A 323 10.86 6.88 14.92
CA TYR A 323 11.29 5.48 14.98
C TYR A 323 12.81 5.40 15.14
N ASP A 324 13.31 4.22 15.57
CA ASP A 324 14.76 3.98 15.70
C ASP A 324 15.46 3.92 14.32
N VAL A 325 14.69 3.81 13.27
CA VAL A 325 15.16 3.75 11.89
C VAL A 325 14.86 5.09 11.19
N GLU A 326 15.88 5.63 10.56
CA GLU A 326 15.75 6.83 9.73
C GLU A 326 14.74 6.57 8.58
N PRO A 327 13.84 7.51 8.27
CA PRO A 327 12.74 7.30 7.31
C PRO A 327 13.18 6.79 5.92
N ARG A 328 14.31 7.31 5.39
CA ARG A 328 14.82 6.86 4.08
C ARG A 328 15.32 5.43 4.10
N LEU A 329 15.92 4.98 5.22
CA LEU A 329 16.32 3.58 5.40
C LEU A 329 15.09 2.67 5.44
N GLY A 330 14.02 3.09 6.13
CA GLY A 330 12.75 2.37 6.17
C GLY A 330 12.21 2.08 4.77
N LEU A 331 12.12 3.12 3.96
CA LEU A 331 11.68 2.99 2.56
C LEU A 331 12.65 2.16 1.70
N THR A 332 13.97 2.31 1.90
CA THR A 332 14.97 1.54 1.15
C THR A 332 14.83 0.04 1.39
N VAL A 333 14.65 -0.35 2.66
CA VAL A 333 14.45 -1.76 3.03
C VAL A 333 13.15 -2.29 2.42
N ALA A 334 12.04 -1.57 2.56
CA ALA A 334 10.76 -1.97 2.01
C ALA A 334 10.82 -2.15 0.48
N ARG A 335 11.41 -1.20 -0.25
CA ARG A 335 11.61 -1.25 -1.71
C ARG A 335 12.40 -2.50 -2.13
N ARG A 336 13.52 -2.79 -1.45
CA ARG A 336 14.35 -3.97 -1.75
C ARG A 336 13.58 -5.27 -1.54
N LEU A 337 12.88 -5.40 -0.41
CA LEU A 337 12.09 -6.59 -0.09
C LEU A 337 10.97 -6.81 -1.13
N LEU A 338 10.18 -5.77 -1.41
CA LEU A 338 9.06 -5.84 -2.35
C LEU A 338 9.54 -6.12 -3.78
N LEU A 339 10.58 -5.42 -4.23
CA LEU A 339 11.11 -5.61 -5.58
C LEU A 339 11.60 -7.04 -5.81
N ALA A 340 12.38 -7.58 -4.88
CA ALA A 340 12.89 -8.93 -5.02
C ALA A 340 11.78 -9.97 -4.93
N PHE A 341 10.80 -9.79 -4.03
CA PHE A 341 9.66 -10.67 -3.91
C PHE A 341 8.83 -10.70 -5.19
N PHE A 342 8.47 -9.53 -5.73
CA PHE A 342 7.71 -9.48 -6.97
C PHE A 342 8.51 -9.95 -8.19
N ASN A 343 9.82 -9.70 -8.27
CA ASN A 343 10.65 -10.27 -9.32
C ASN A 343 10.62 -11.80 -9.28
N GLN A 344 10.71 -12.42 -8.10
CA GLN A 344 10.69 -13.88 -7.99
C GLN A 344 9.34 -14.47 -8.40
N TYR A 345 8.22 -13.90 -7.94
CA TYR A 345 6.93 -14.57 -8.10
C TYR A 345 6.09 -14.05 -9.27
N ILE A 346 6.19 -12.77 -9.64
CA ILE A 346 5.47 -12.25 -10.80
C ILE A 346 6.30 -12.42 -12.07
N ARG A 347 7.58 -12.02 -12.06
CA ARG A 347 8.47 -12.14 -13.21
C ARG A 347 9.12 -13.51 -13.36
N GLN A 348 9.00 -14.37 -12.33
CA GLN A 348 9.60 -15.71 -12.32
C GLN A 348 11.14 -15.68 -12.38
N ASP A 349 11.75 -14.63 -11.82
CA ASP A 349 13.20 -14.53 -11.70
C ASP A 349 13.65 -15.36 -10.47
N SER A 350 13.96 -16.62 -10.74
CA SER A 350 14.33 -17.58 -9.69
C SER A 350 15.64 -17.15 -9.02
N GLY A 351 15.57 -16.92 -7.71
CA GLY A 351 16.72 -16.49 -6.92
C GLY A 351 16.73 -14.99 -6.60
N ALA A 352 15.75 -14.20 -7.08
CA ALA A 352 15.65 -12.78 -6.72
C ALA A 352 15.54 -12.54 -5.21
N MET A 353 15.00 -13.52 -4.43
CA MET A 353 14.94 -13.46 -2.97
C MET A 353 16.26 -13.85 -2.26
N HIS A 354 17.23 -14.47 -2.93
CA HIS A 354 18.49 -14.90 -2.30
C HIS A 354 19.35 -13.74 -1.75
N PRO A 355 19.48 -12.58 -2.40
CA PRO A 355 20.28 -11.47 -1.91
C PRO A 355 19.68 -10.71 -0.73
N ILE A 356 18.45 -11.04 -0.32
CA ILE A 356 17.71 -10.28 0.71
C ILE A 356 18.06 -10.73 2.13
N THR A 357 18.68 -11.87 2.29
CA THR A 357 19.08 -12.39 3.61
C THR A 357 20.13 -11.52 4.33
N ASP A 358 20.73 -10.56 3.64
CA ASP A 358 21.73 -9.63 4.18
C ASP A 358 21.25 -8.16 4.05
N VAL A 359 20.05 -7.90 4.56
CA VAL A 359 19.50 -6.54 4.66
C VAL A 359 19.63 -6.04 6.08
N GLU A 360 20.20 -4.85 6.25
CA GLU A 360 20.38 -4.21 7.55
C GLU A 360 19.06 -4.19 8.35
N ARG A 361 19.13 -4.60 9.63
CA ARG A 361 18.00 -4.63 10.58
C ARG A 361 16.85 -5.57 10.20
N VAL A 362 17.07 -6.51 9.29
CA VAL A 362 16.08 -7.49 8.89
C VAL A 362 16.50 -8.88 9.34
N THR A 363 15.63 -9.54 10.11
CA THR A 363 15.72 -10.98 10.35
C THR A 363 14.73 -11.68 9.44
N PHE A 364 15.18 -12.67 8.68
CA PHE A 364 14.43 -13.28 7.61
C PHE A 364 14.21 -14.77 7.86
N GLU A 365 12.95 -15.19 7.84
CA GLU A 365 12.55 -16.61 7.90
C GLU A 365 11.88 -16.98 6.56
N ALA A 366 12.24 -18.15 6.03
CA ALA A 366 11.68 -18.65 4.78
C ALA A 366 11.12 -20.06 4.99
N PHE A 367 9.90 -20.27 4.53
CA PHE A 367 9.17 -21.53 4.59
C PHE A 367 8.80 -21.92 3.16
N ALA A 368 9.56 -22.84 2.59
CA ALA A 368 9.33 -23.31 1.23
C ALA A 368 7.96 -23.98 1.08
N GLN A 369 7.44 -24.01 -0.14
CA GLN A 369 6.29 -24.81 -0.53
C GLN A 369 6.49 -26.27 -0.07
N PRO A 370 5.46 -26.94 0.49
CA PRO A 370 5.54 -28.33 0.92
C PRO A 370 5.91 -29.31 -0.18
#